data_98c480020628d28981c1dacffa8c9ed5
#
_entry.id   98c480020628d28981c1dacffa8c9ed5
#
_cell.length_a   1.000
_cell.length_b   1.000
_cell.length_c   1.000
_cell.angle_alpha   90.00
_cell.angle_beta   90.00
_cell.angle_gamma   90.00
#
_symmetry.space_group_name_H-M   'P 1'
#
loop_
_entity.id
_entity.type
_entity.pdbx_description
1 polymer ?
#
loop_
_entity_poly.entity_id
_entity_poly.type
_entity_poly.pdbx_seq_one_letter_code
_entity_poly.pdbx_strand_id
1 'polypeptide(L)'
;MALPVTSRFAAPTGVAEIVIVDSTCDRYGDFVRAAQAGEISLHFCVDGRSAVRLARRFRADAWLVSSELPDVSGFDLVDMLSPHVLQGAVDPHRSGSRISLDRVGEGFHTGIFIVSDAYRLEDEQRALASGVAGFLVRPVTLEVIRGSRQTNAATEAACTERTCS
;
A
#
# COMPACT_ATOMS: atom_id res chain seq x y z
N MET A 1 -18.84 43.17 -19.48
CA MET A 1 -18.32 42.74 -18.16
C MET A 1 -18.22 41.24 -18.15
N ALA A 2 -17.01 40.71 -18.33
CA ALA A 2 -16.76 39.29 -18.28
C ALA A 2 -16.38 38.92 -16.85
N LEU A 3 -17.18 38.06 -16.22
CA LEU A 3 -16.85 37.49 -14.92
C LEU A 3 -15.74 36.43 -15.09
N PRO A 4 -14.70 36.45 -14.28
CA PRO A 4 -13.70 35.41 -14.33
C PRO A 4 -14.33 34.08 -13.89
N VAL A 5 -14.43 33.16 -14.81
CA VAL A 5 -14.69 31.75 -14.49
C VAL A 5 -13.44 31.21 -13.80
N THR A 6 -13.43 31.34 -12.49
CA THR A 6 -12.42 30.66 -11.68
C THR A 6 -12.79 29.18 -11.66
N SER A 7 -12.33 28.47 -12.67
CA SER A 7 -12.35 27.01 -12.67
C SER A 7 -11.41 26.54 -11.57
N ARG A 8 -11.94 26.38 -10.37
CA ARG A 8 -11.29 25.60 -9.33
C ARG A 8 -11.40 24.13 -9.72
N PHE A 9 -10.52 23.70 -10.60
CA PHE A 9 -10.12 22.31 -10.59
C PHE A 9 -9.27 22.11 -9.33
N ALA A 10 -9.95 21.86 -8.21
CA ALA A 10 -9.33 21.19 -7.10
C ALA A 10 -8.91 19.83 -7.67
N ALA A 11 -7.60 19.64 -7.82
CA ALA A 11 -7.06 18.31 -8.04
C ALA A 11 -7.68 17.42 -6.97
N PRO A 12 -8.23 16.25 -7.31
CA PRO A 12 -8.68 15.33 -6.29
C PRO A 12 -7.46 14.98 -5.45
N THR A 13 -7.39 15.50 -4.24
CA THR A 13 -6.51 14.98 -3.20
C THR A 13 -6.97 13.55 -2.99
N GLY A 14 -6.37 12.65 -3.77
CA GLY A 14 -6.78 11.27 -3.76
C GLY A 14 -6.48 10.70 -2.39
N VAL A 15 -7.52 10.28 -1.71
CA VAL A 15 -7.47 9.56 -0.46
C VAL A 15 -6.66 8.29 -0.68
N ALA A 16 -5.72 7.96 0.22
CA ALA A 16 -4.91 6.76 0.11
C ALA A 16 -5.80 5.51 0.16
N GLU A 17 -5.60 4.62 -0.80
CA GLU A 17 -6.30 3.34 -0.91
C GLU A 17 -5.51 2.25 -0.20
N ILE A 18 -6.10 1.64 0.82
CA ILE A 18 -5.45 0.59 1.63
C ILE A 18 -6.28 -0.68 1.57
N VAL A 19 -5.62 -1.79 1.30
CA VAL A 19 -6.20 -3.13 1.35
C VAL A 19 -5.60 -3.88 2.53
N ILE A 20 -6.44 -4.43 3.38
CA ILE A 20 -6.06 -5.32 4.48
C ILE A 20 -6.53 -6.73 4.14
N VAL A 21 -5.61 -7.67 4.15
CA VAL A 21 -5.87 -9.09 3.94
C VAL A 21 -5.62 -9.84 5.25
N ASP A 22 -6.69 -10.07 5.98
CA ASP A 22 -6.66 -10.73 7.29
C ASP A 22 -8.01 -11.38 7.56
N SER A 23 -8.01 -12.57 8.15
CA SER A 23 -9.23 -13.24 8.59
C SER A 23 -9.93 -12.52 9.76
N THR A 24 -9.22 -11.64 10.47
CA THR A 24 -9.68 -10.93 11.67
C THR A 24 -9.63 -9.42 11.48
N CYS A 25 -10.74 -8.82 11.09
CA CYS A 25 -10.84 -7.38 10.85
C CYS A 25 -10.80 -6.52 12.13
N ASP A 26 -11.16 -7.07 13.27
CA ASP A 26 -11.30 -6.35 14.56
C ASP A 26 -9.99 -5.73 15.05
N ARG A 27 -8.87 -6.21 14.56
CA ARG A 27 -7.53 -5.75 14.95
C ARG A 27 -7.09 -4.43 14.29
N TYR A 28 -7.91 -3.88 13.39
CA TYR A 28 -7.57 -2.71 12.57
C TYR A 28 -8.47 -1.50 12.86
N GLY A 29 -8.82 -1.30 14.14
CA GLY A 29 -9.70 -0.21 14.57
C GLY A 29 -9.25 1.18 14.17
N ASP A 30 -7.95 1.46 14.17
CA ASP A 30 -7.38 2.75 13.75
C ASP A 30 -7.63 3.02 12.26
N PHE A 31 -7.47 2.00 11.43
CA PHE A 31 -7.74 2.11 9.99
C PHE A 31 -9.22 2.33 9.72
N VAL A 32 -10.10 1.65 10.45
CA VAL A 32 -11.55 1.82 10.33
C VAL A 32 -11.95 3.24 10.72
N ARG A 33 -11.41 3.79 11.81
CA ARG A 33 -11.68 5.18 12.24
C ARG A 33 -11.21 6.19 11.19
N ALA A 34 -10.01 6.01 10.65
CA ALA A 34 -9.48 6.88 9.61
C ALA A 34 -10.32 6.81 8.32
N ALA A 35 -10.83 5.63 7.97
CA ALA A 35 -11.73 5.47 6.83
C ALA A 35 -13.08 6.15 7.06
N GLN A 36 -13.64 6.04 8.26
CA GLN A 36 -14.87 6.74 8.64
C GLN A 36 -14.71 8.27 8.63
N ALA A 37 -13.52 8.75 8.98
CA ALA A 37 -13.18 10.17 8.91
C ALA A 37 -12.87 10.66 7.48
N GLY A 38 -12.84 9.77 6.49
CA GLY A 38 -12.53 10.11 5.10
C GLY A 38 -11.05 10.36 4.82
N GLU A 39 -10.16 9.97 5.73
CA GLU A 39 -8.71 10.14 5.56
C GLU A 39 -8.08 9.09 4.64
N ILE A 40 -8.66 7.91 4.60
CA ILE A 40 -8.26 6.78 3.76
C ILE A 40 -9.48 6.08 3.18
N SER A 41 -9.27 5.35 2.09
CA SER A 41 -10.23 4.37 1.57
C SER A 41 -9.75 2.98 1.96
N LEU A 42 -10.61 2.16 2.56
CA LEU A 42 -10.24 0.90 3.18
C LEU A 42 -11.02 -0.27 2.61
N HIS A 43 -10.31 -1.31 2.22
CA HIS A 43 -10.87 -2.55 1.71
C HIS A 43 -10.36 -3.73 2.54
N PHE A 44 -11.25 -4.66 2.88
CA PHE A 44 -10.90 -5.88 3.58
C PHE A 44 -11.07 -7.12 2.69
N CYS A 45 -10.10 -8.00 2.74
CA CYS A 45 -10.14 -9.34 2.19
C CYS A 45 -9.90 -10.34 3.31
N VAL A 46 -10.77 -11.31 3.46
CA VAL A 46 -10.68 -12.30 4.55
C VAL A 46 -9.79 -13.49 4.21
N ASP A 47 -9.44 -13.64 2.94
CA ASP A 47 -8.62 -14.73 2.41
C ASP A 47 -7.76 -14.29 1.22
N GLY A 48 -6.79 -15.12 0.86
CA GLY A 48 -5.89 -14.85 -0.24
C GLY A 48 -6.57 -14.85 -1.61
N ARG A 49 -7.59 -15.70 -1.79
CA ARG A 49 -8.36 -15.76 -3.05
C ARG A 49 -9.06 -14.44 -3.34
N SER A 50 -9.69 -13.85 -2.35
CA SER A 50 -10.34 -12.54 -2.47
C SER A 50 -9.33 -11.44 -2.77
N ALA A 51 -8.16 -11.47 -2.13
CA ALA A 51 -7.08 -10.53 -2.36
C ALA A 51 -6.55 -10.59 -3.81
N VAL A 52 -6.30 -11.77 -4.36
CA VAL A 52 -5.85 -11.94 -5.74
C VAL A 52 -6.90 -11.45 -6.74
N ARG A 53 -8.18 -11.73 -6.50
CA ARG A 53 -9.27 -11.21 -7.34
C ARG A 53 -9.33 -9.69 -7.33
N LEU A 54 -9.15 -9.09 -6.16
CA LEU A 54 -9.12 -7.63 -6.02
C LEU A 54 -7.91 -7.03 -6.73
N ALA A 55 -6.71 -7.59 -6.54
CA ALA A 55 -5.47 -7.07 -7.12
C ALA A 55 -5.47 -7.03 -8.66
N ARG A 56 -6.22 -7.92 -9.31
CA ARG A 56 -6.32 -7.95 -10.78
C ARG A 56 -7.06 -6.75 -11.36
N ARG A 57 -7.91 -6.09 -10.60
CA ARG A 57 -8.80 -5.02 -11.08
C ARG A 57 -8.77 -3.74 -10.25
N PHE A 58 -8.10 -3.78 -9.11
CA PHE A 58 -8.03 -2.66 -8.18
C PHE A 58 -6.58 -2.33 -7.85
N ARG A 59 -6.27 -1.06 -7.82
CA ARG A 59 -4.95 -0.55 -7.44
C ARG A 59 -5.06 0.12 -6.08
N ALA A 60 -4.25 -0.35 -5.15
CA ALA A 60 -4.15 0.24 -3.81
C ALA A 60 -2.74 0.82 -3.59
N ASP A 61 -2.66 1.82 -2.72
CA ASP A 61 -1.39 2.41 -2.31
C ASP A 61 -0.64 1.52 -1.32
N ALA A 62 -1.35 0.78 -0.51
CA ALA A 62 -0.75 -0.16 0.44
C ALA A 62 -1.59 -1.43 0.58
N TRP A 63 -0.90 -2.54 0.70
CA TRP A 63 -1.45 -3.86 1.00
C TRP A 63 -0.86 -4.35 2.32
N LEU A 64 -1.70 -4.63 3.30
CA LEU A 64 -1.31 -5.28 4.55
C LEU A 64 -1.76 -6.73 4.50
N VAL A 65 -0.83 -7.66 4.47
CA VAL A 65 -1.09 -9.09 4.30
C VAL A 65 -0.73 -9.82 5.58
N SER A 66 -1.70 -10.46 6.21
CA SER A 66 -1.42 -11.34 7.36
C SER A 66 -0.51 -12.49 6.95
N SER A 67 0.48 -12.81 7.78
CA SER A 67 1.35 -13.97 7.57
C SER A 67 0.58 -15.28 7.58
N GLU A 68 -0.55 -15.31 8.29
CA GLU A 68 -1.43 -16.48 8.42
C GLU A 68 -2.82 -16.15 7.87
N LEU A 69 -3.21 -16.85 6.82
CA LEU A 69 -4.53 -16.79 6.20
C LEU A 69 -5.14 -18.19 6.14
N PRO A 70 -6.47 -18.32 6.06
CA PRO A 70 -7.14 -19.62 6.11
C PRO A 70 -6.87 -20.51 4.89
N ASP A 71 -6.55 -19.93 3.75
CA ASP A 71 -6.43 -20.62 2.46
C ASP A 71 -5.00 -20.68 1.91
N VAL A 72 -4.14 -19.75 2.32
CA VAL A 72 -2.76 -19.65 1.81
C VAL A 72 -1.87 -18.97 2.84
N SER A 73 -0.58 -19.26 2.83
CA SER A 73 0.41 -18.49 3.60
C SER A 73 0.48 -17.05 3.09
N GLY A 74 0.60 -16.07 3.99
CA GLY A 74 0.78 -14.67 3.59
C GLY A 74 1.99 -14.45 2.70
N PHE A 75 3.06 -15.21 2.88
CA PHE A 75 4.27 -15.15 2.03
C PHE A 75 3.98 -15.64 0.60
N ASP A 76 3.26 -16.74 0.45
CA ASP A 76 2.88 -17.26 -0.85
C ASP A 76 1.88 -16.32 -1.54
N LEU A 77 1.01 -15.69 -0.77
CA LEU A 77 0.11 -14.67 -1.29
C LEU A 77 0.88 -13.46 -1.82
N VAL A 78 1.94 -13.01 -1.16
CA VAL A 78 2.80 -11.92 -1.66
C VAL A 78 3.35 -12.25 -3.04
N ASP A 79 3.83 -13.47 -3.23
CA ASP A 79 4.35 -13.92 -4.53
C ASP A 79 3.25 -13.88 -5.62
N MET A 80 2.01 -14.20 -5.26
CA MET A 80 0.86 -14.10 -6.17
C MET A 80 0.43 -12.65 -6.45
N LEU A 81 0.57 -11.76 -5.47
CA LEU A 81 0.19 -10.35 -5.59
C LEU A 81 1.25 -9.51 -6.33
N SER A 82 2.53 -9.85 -6.17
CA SER A 82 3.66 -9.08 -6.70
C SER A 82 3.54 -8.73 -8.18
N PRO A 83 3.15 -9.64 -9.09
CA PRO A 83 2.96 -9.30 -10.50
C PRO A 83 1.86 -8.25 -10.75
N HIS A 84 0.88 -8.17 -9.87
CA HIS A 84 -0.26 -7.27 -10.02
C HIS A 84 -0.05 -5.93 -9.30
N VAL A 85 0.73 -5.93 -8.23
CA VAL A 85 0.92 -4.79 -7.33
C VAL A 85 2.23 -4.08 -7.59
N LEU A 86 3.36 -4.82 -7.61
CA LEU A 86 4.70 -4.23 -7.70
C LEU A 86 5.13 -3.96 -9.14
N GLN A 87 4.72 -4.80 -10.06
CA GLN A 87 5.04 -4.64 -11.48
C GLN A 87 4.07 -3.69 -12.18
N GLY A 88 3.45 -2.76 -11.48
CA GLY A 88 2.53 -1.75 -12.02
C GLY A 88 2.76 -1.36 -13.48
N ALA A 89 3.07 -2.37 -14.27
CA ALA A 89 3.18 -2.28 -15.70
C ALA A 89 1.90 -1.63 -16.18
N VAL A 90 2.05 -0.41 -16.56
CA VAL A 90 1.11 0.33 -17.36
C VAL A 90 0.75 -0.60 -18.51
N ASP A 91 -0.36 -1.32 -18.38
CA ASP A 91 -0.99 -1.91 -19.54
C ASP A 91 -1.60 -0.74 -20.32
N PRO A 92 -0.97 -0.27 -21.41
CA PRO A 92 -1.43 0.90 -22.14
C PRO A 92 -2.80 0.68 -22.77
N HIS A 93 -3.32 -0.55 -22.76
CA HIS A 93 -4.60 -0.91 -23.33
C HIS A 93 -5.74 -1.06 -22.31
N ARG A 94 -5.48 -1.02 -21.02
CA ARG A 94 -6.53 -0.90 -20.02
C ARG A 94 -6.89 0.56 -19.79
N SER A 95 -7.59 1.09 -20.75
CA SER A 95 -8.30 2.37 -20.64
C SER A 95 -9.31 2.29 -19.50
N GLY A 96 -9.07 3.01 -18.41
CA GLY A 96 -10.06 3.16 -17.36
C GLY A 96 -9.53 3.62 -16.01
N SER A 97 -8.32 3.29 -15.64
CA SER A 97 -7.71 3.84 -14.45
C SER A 97 -6.44 4.58 -14.86
N ARG A 98 -6.58 5.85 -15.16
CA ARG A 98 -5.44 6.75 -15.15
C ARG A 98 -4.88 6.69 -13.74
N ILE A 99 -3.86 5.87 -13.55
CA ILE A 99 -2.89 6.11 -12.50
C ILE A 99 -2.32 7.46 -12.89
N SER A 100 -2.76 8.49 -12.19
CA SER A 100 -2.19 9.80 -12.40
C SER A 100 -0.70 9.66 -12.11
N LEU A 101 0.14 9.77 -13.13
CA LEU A 101 1.59 9.86 -12.98
C LEU A 101 1.97 11.02 -12.05
N ASP A 102 1.06 11.95 -11.83
CA ASP A 102 1.19 13.05 -10.88
C ASP A 102 1.24 12.58 -9.41
N ARG A 103 0.75 11.36 -9.10
CA ARG A 103 0.89 10.76 -7.78
C ARG A 103 2.30 10.19 -7.51
N VAL A 104 3.08 9.93 -8.53
CA VAL A 104 4.47 9.48 -8.37
C VAL A 104 5.34 10.55 -7.71
N GLY A 105 4.98 11.83 -7.86
CA GLY A 105 5.70 12.94 -7.23
C GLY A 105 5.46 13.12 -5.74
N GLU A 106 4.40 12.54 -5.17
CA GLU A 106 4.02 12.73 -3.76
C GLU A 106 4.36 11.55 -2.84
N GLY A 107 5.26 10.66 -3.23
CA GLY A 107 5.80 9.61 -2.37
C GLY A 107 4.85 8.44 -2.04
N PHE A 108 3.74 8.30 -2.78
CA PHE A 108 2.82 7.17 -2.64
C PHE A 108 3.18 6.02 -3.57
N HIS A 109 4.23 5.30 -3.24
CA HIS A 109 4.52 4.04 -3.91
C HIS A 109 3.59 2.96 -3.38
N THR A 110 3.04 2.16 -4.28
CA THR A 110 2.30 0.95 -3.90
C THR A 110 3.25 -0.02 -3.23
N GLY A 111 2.95 -0.41 -2.01
CA GLY A 111 3.76 -1.31 -1.22
C GLY A 111 2.97 -2.44 -0.59
N ILE A 112 3.59 -3.59 -0.44
CA ILE A 112 3.05 -4.72 0.30
C ILE A 112 3.79 -4.82 1.64
N PHE A 113 3.03 -4.96 2.72
CA PHE A 113 3.54 -5.19 4.07
C PHE A 113 3.05 -6.55 4.55
N ILE A 114 3.93 -7.37 5.10
CA ILE A 114 3.53 -8.58 5.83
C ILE A 114 3.29 -8.21 7.29
N VAL A 115 2.19 -8.68 7.85
CA VAL A 115 1.79 -8.46 9.23
C VAL A 115 1.75 -9.81 9.97
N SER A 116 2.50 -9.90 11.06
CA SER A 116 2.59 -11.12 11.88
C SER A 116 2.21 -10.85 13.33
N ASP A 117 1.85 -11.89 14.07
CA ASP A 117 1.61 -11.79 15.52
C ASP A 117 2.91 -11.78 16.34
N ALA A 118 4.00 -12.33 15.79
CA ALA A 118 5.28 -12.40 16.46
C ALA A 118 6.43 -12.06 15.50
N TYR A 119 7.46 -11.45 16.06
CA TYR A 119 8.69 -11.21 15.31
C TYR A 119 9.54 -12.49 15.21
N ARG A 120 9.91 -12.82 13.99
CA ARG A 120 10.91 -13.85 13.68
C ARG A 120 11.83 -13.32 12.59
N LEU A 121 13.13 -13.39 12.84
CA LEU A 121 14.14 -12.91 11.88
C LEU A 121 14.04 -13.61 10.52
N GLU A 122 13.77 -14.92 10.53
CA GLU A 122 13.60 -15.72 9.30
C GLU A 122 12.40 -15.22 8.46
N ASP A 123 11.31 -14.88 9.12
CA ASP A 123 10.10 -14.37 8.46
C ASP A 123 10.34 -12.98 7.87
N GLU A 124 11.03 -12.11 8.60
CA GLU A 124 11.43 -10.80 8.09
C GLU A 124 12.35 -10.91 6.87
N GLN A 125 13.38 -11.76 6.95
CA GLN A 125 14.30 -11.98 5.83
C GLN A 125 13.59 -12.55 4.61
N ARG A 126 12.66 -13.48 4.81
CA ARG A 126 11.82 -14.03 3.74
C ARG A 126 10.94 -12.97 3.12
N ALA A 127 10.30 -12.14 3.94
CA ALA A 127 9.45 -11.05 3.47
C ALA A 127 10.25 -10.06 2.63
N LEU A 128 11.39 -9.59 3.11
CA LEU A 128 12.25 -8.65 2.40
C LEU A 128 12.79 -9.23 1.09
N ALA A 129 13.12 -10.53 1.07
CA ALA A 129 13.55 -11.23 -0.15
C ALA A 129 12.44 -11.29 -1.22
N SER A 130 11.17 -11.30 -0.81
CA SER A 130 10.02 -11.23 -1.72
C SER A 130 9.71 -9.81 -2.22
N GLY A 131 10.50 -8.81 -1.85
CA GLY A 131 10.35 -7.43 -2.31
C GLY A 131 9.22 -6.65 -1.64
N VAL A 132 8.79 -7.04 -0.43
CA VAL A 132 7.81 -6.28 0.34
C VAL A 132 8.39 -4.98 0.88
N ALA A 133 7.54 -4.00 1.12
CA ALA A 133 7.92 -2.71 1.67
C ALA A 133 8.30 -2.79 3.16
N GLY A 134 7.81 -3.80 3.88
CA GLY A 134 8.16 -4.02 5.28
C GLY A 134 7.50 -5.25 5.89
N PHE A 135 8.06 -5.65 7.02
CA PHE A 135 7.53 -6.68 7.91
C PHE A 135 7.08 -6.01 9.21
N LEU A 136 5.82 -6.19 9.57
CA LEU A 136 5.20 -5.52 10.70
C LEU A 136 4.71 -6.55 11.72
N VAL A 137 4.82 -6.20 12.99
CA VAL A 137 4.30 -7.00 14.09
C VAL A 137 3.11 -6.29 14.72
N ARG A 138 2.03 -7.02 14.95
CA ARG A 138 0.84 -6.45 15.59
C ARG A 138 1.12 -5.96 17.01
N PRO A 139 0.47 -4.89 17.46
CA PRO A 139 -0.58 -4.11 16.79
C PRO A 139 -0.02 -3.17 15.71
N VAL A 140 -0.69 -3.10 14.56
CA VAL A 140 -0.32 -2.20 13.46
C VAL A 140 -1.22 -0.97 13.49
N THR A 141 -0.62 0.20 13.45
CA THR A 141 -1.33 1.49 13.39
C THR A 141 -1.10 2.15 12.02
N LEU A 142 -2.00 3.05 11.65
CA LEU A 142 -1.88 3.78 10.40
C LEU A 142 -0.60 4.65 10.35
N GLU A 143 -0.18 5.17 11.49
CA GLU A 143 1.05 5.99 11.60
C GLU A 143 2.31 5.20 11.25
N VAL A 144 2.38 3.92 11.61
CA VAL A 144 3.52 3.06 11.26
C VAL A 144 3.64 2.93 9.73
N ILE A 145 2.53 2.81 9.02
CA ILE A 145 2.53 2.76 7.56
C ILE A 145 2.95 4.11 6.96
N ARG A 146 2.46 5.21 7.50
CA ARG A 146 2.86 6.57 7.09
C ARG A 146 4.34 6.84 7.40
N GLY A 147 4.83 6.45 8.58
CA GLY A 147 6.22 6.61 9.01
C GLY A 147 7.21 5.82 8.17
N SER A 148 6.90 4.58 7.82
CA SER A 148 7.75 3.74 6.96
C SER A 148 8.00 4.37 5.58
N ARG A 149 7.03 5.13 5.06
CA ARG A 149 7.18 5.86 3.80
C ARG A 149 8.12 7.07 3.92
N GLN A 150 8.11 7.77 5.05
CA GLN A 150 8.98 8.92 5.28
C GLN A 150 10.44 8.51 5.43
N THR A 151 10.72 7.35 6.03
CA THR A 151 12.09 6.86 6.24
C THR A 151 12.77 6.51 4.92
N ASN A 152 12.05 5.93 3.97
CA ASN A 152 12.62 5.61 2.66
C ASN A 152 12.95 6.87 1.84
N ALA A 153 12.10 7.88 1.87
CA ALA A 153 12.36 9.16 1.19
C ALA A 153 13.57 9.91 1.78
N ALA A 154 13.75 9.85 3.09
CA ALA A 154 14.89 10.47 3.77
C ALA A 154 16.21 9.74 3.47
N THR A 155 16.17 8.42 3.28
CA THR A 155 17.36 7.62 2.96
C THR A 155 17.83 7.87 1.52
N GLU A 156 16.91 8.04 0.58
CA GLU A 156 17.25 8.37 -0.80
C GLU A 156 17.84 9.77 -0.93
N ALA A 157 17.30 10.76 -0.21
CA ALA A 157 17.83 12.13 -0.19
C ALA A 157 19.25 12.19 0.39
N ALA A 158 19.52 11.43 1.46
CA ALA A 158 20.85 11.38 2.08
C ALA A 158 21.92 10.69 1.21
N CYS A 159 21.52 9.83 0.28
CA CYS A 159 22.45 9.16 -0.63
C CYS A 159 22.91 10.07 -1.77
N THR A 160 22.08 11.05 -2.15
CA THR A 160 22.38 11.98 -3.26
C THR A 160 23.38 13.06 -2.84
N GLU A 161 23.45 13.42 -1.56
CA GLU A 161 24.39 14.46 -1.08
C GLU A 161 25.82 13.98 -0.86
N ARG A 162 26.09 12.67 -0.85
CA ARG A 162 27.44 12.14 -0.62
C ARG A 162 28.28 11.89 -1.88
N THR A 163 27.76 12.19 -3.06
CA THR A 163 28.47 11.94 -4.33
C THR A 163 29.08 13.18 -4.95
N CYS A 164 29.07 14.31 -4.26
CA CYS A 164 29.76 15.54 -4.69
C CYS A 164 30.80 16.00 -3.67
N SER A 165 31.91 15.27 -3.60
CA SER A 165 33.17 15.80 -3.05
C SER A 165 34.34 15.05 -3.64
#